data_7bd067dfd1f5b8cf727ad4a5dd0158fd
#
_entry.id   7bd067dfd1f5b8cf727ad4a5dd0158fd
#
_cell.length_a   1.000
_cell.length_b   1.000
_cell.length_c   1.000
_cell.angle_alpha   90.00
_cell.angle_beta   90.00
_cell.angle_gamma   90.00
#
_symmetry.space_group_name_H-M   'P 1'
#
loop_
_entity.id
_entity.type
_entity.pdbx_description
1 polymer ?
#
loop_
_entity_poly.entity_id
_entity_poly.type
_entity_poly.pdbx_seq_one_letter_code
_entity_poly.pdbx_strand_id
1 'polypeptide(L)'
;MLQHNGGIHVAAGEGRSLRVLASRLEIKAGADADLSFGIFESRFPPGAGMPFLHLHRSYEEAFYVIEGQVQFQLGPDELHAGPGSAVLVPPGVPHCFRNVGSTDARWLVVAAPPAAVTAIEEAAAVAPGDLDHLVEIFERHDSELLEHHPHWS
;
A
#
# COMPACT_ATOMS: atom_id res chain seq x y z
N MET A 1 -9.49 18.96 -1.19
CA MET A 1 -9.04 18.80 -2.59
C MET A 1 -9.61 19.94 -3.43
N LEU A 2 -8.76 20.71 -4.09
CA LEU A 2 -9.15 21.85 -4.92
C LEU A 2 -8.93 21.50 -6.40
N GLN A 3 -9.91 21.80 -7.26
CA GLN A 3 -9.75 21.67 -8.71
C GLN A 3 -9.26 23.00 -9.31
N HIS A 4 -8.24 22.95 -10.13
CA HIS A 4 -7.66 24.08 -10.84
C HIS A 4 -7.57 23.78 -12.34
N ASN A 5 -8.40 24.44 -13.16
CA ASN A 5 -8.40 24.26 -14.62
C ASN A 5 -8.43 22.80 -15.09
N GLY A 6 -9.20 21.96 -14.41
CA GLY A 6 -9.28 20.53 -14.70
C GLY A 6 -8.23 19.65 -14.01
N GLY A 7 -7.24 20.24 -13.34
CA GLY A 7 -6.28 19.53 -12.49
C GLY A 7 -6.75 19.45 -11.04
N ILE A 8 -6.19 18.49 -10.30
CA ILE A 8 -6.49 18.25 -8.88
C ILE A 8 -5.25 18.59 -8.05
N HIS A 9 -5.44 19.41 -7.01
CA HIS A 9 -4.41 19.68 -5.99
C HIS A 9 -4.88 19.18 -4.63
N VAL A 10 -4.06 18.35 -4.01
CA VAL A 10 -4.22 17.88 -2.63
C VAL A 10 -2.99 18.30 -1.85
N ALA A 11 -3.13 19.27 -0.95
CA ALA A 11 -2.01 19.77 -0.18
C ALA A 11 -1.52 18.73 0.84
N ALA A 12 -0.36 19.00 1.46
CA ALA A 12 0.15 18.16 2.53
C ALA A 12 -0.86 18.09 3.69
N GLY A 13 -1.17 16.87 4.13
CA GLY A 13 -2.14 16.62 5.21
C GLY A 13 -3.63 16.76 4.81
N GLU A 14 -3.95 17.08 3.57
CA GLU A 14 -5.35 17.21 3.10
C GLU A 14 -5.95 15.94 2.49
N GLY A 15 -5.20 14.84 2.45
CA GLY A 15 -5.69 13.54 2.01
C GLY A 15 -6.65 12.89 3.03
N ARG A 16 -7.40 11.86 2.60
CA ARG A 16 -8.19 11.06 3.53
C ARG A 16 -7.27 10.17 4.36
N SER A 17 -7.28 10.38 5.68
CA SER A 17 -6.48 9.59 6.61
C SER A 17 -7.20 8.30 6.98
N LEU A 18 -6.50 7.17 6.84
CA LEU A 18 -7.00 5.84 7.18
C LEU A 18 -5.99 5.11 8.07
N ARG A 19 -6.47 4.04 8.72
CA ARG A 19 -5.62 3.07 9.43
C ARG A 19 -5.96 1.67 8.92
N VAL A 20 -4.93 0.94 8.50
CA VAL A 20 -5.03 -0.47 8.12
C VAL A 20 -3.90 -1.20 8.83
N LEU A 21 -4.23 -2.22 9.63
CA LEU A 21 -3.26 -2.89 10.51
C LEU A 21 -2.52 -1.87 11.39
N ALA A 22 -1.20 -1.91 11.41
CA ALA A 22 -0.37 -0.97 12.15
C ALA A 22 -0.04 0.32 11.38
N SER A 23 -0.45 0.42 10.11
CA SER A 23 -0.11 1.55 9.24
C SER A 23 -1.05 2.74 9.38
N ARG A 24 -0.52 3.90 9.03
CA ARG A 24 -1.30 5.09 8.70
C ARG A 24 -1.18 5.36 7.22
N LEU A 25 -2.30 5.61 6.58
CA LEU A 25 -2.40 5.87 5.16
C LEU A 25 -3.02 7.24 4.95
N GLU A 26 -2.56 7.95 3.94
CA GLU A 26 -3.14 9.20 3.49
C GLU A 26 -3.46 9.10 1.99
N ILE A 27 -4.73 8.91 1.65
CA ILE A 27 -5.19 8.80 0.27
C ILE A 27 -5.19 10.20 -0.35
N LYS A 28 -4.42 10.39 -1.41
CA LYS A 28 -4.35 11.62 -2.21
C LYS A 28 -5.30 11.59 -3.40
N ALA A 29 -5.46 10.43 -4.03
CA ALA A 29 -6.39 10.18 -5.12
C ALA A 29 -6.86 8.73 -5.07
N GLY A 30 -8.16 8.53 -5.03
CA GLY A 30 -8.82 7.23 -5.10
C GLY A 30 -9.63 7.09 -6.38
N ALA A 31 -10.54 6.13 -6.42
CA ALA A 31 -11.43 5.91 -7.56
C ALA A 31 -12.36 7.09 -7.83
N ASP A 32 -12.66 7.91 -6.82
CA ASP A 32 -13.47 9.13 -6.89
C ASP A 32 -12.78 10.31 -7.60
N ALA A 33 -11.49 10.20 -7.87
CA ALA A 33 -10.73 11.26 -8.55
C ALA A 33 -10.86 11.24 -10.09
N ASP A 34 -11.51 10.21 -10.65
CA ASP A 34 -11.67 10.00 -12.11
C ASP A 34 -10.31 10.00 -12.87
N LEU A 35 -9.31 9.37 -12.25
CA LEU A 35 -7.98 9.16 -12.80
C LEU A 35 -7.76 7.67 -13.10
N SER A 36 -6.84 7.38 -14.03
CA SER A 36 -6.45 6.00 -14.35
C SER A 36 -5.59 5.33 -13.26
N PHE A 37 -5.24 6.04 -12.21
CA PHE A 37 -4.43 5.58 -11.09
C PHE A 37 -4.91 6.17 -9.77
N GLY A 38 -4.55 5.51 -8.67
CA GLY A 38 -4.68 6.03 -7.31
C GLY A 38 -3.33 6.38 -6.72
N ILE A 39 -3.30 7.30 -5.75
CA ILE A 39 -2.09 7.69 -5.02
C ILE A 39 -2.39 7.74 -3.53
N PHE A 40 -1.51 7.15 -2.73
CA PHE A 40 -1.54 7.28 -1.29
C PHE A 40 -0.15 7.23 -0.67
N GLU A 41 0.03 7.90 0.45
CA GLU A 41 1.20 7.74 1.30
C GLU A 41 0.92 6.68 2.37
N SER A 42 1.92 5.86 2.65
CA SER A 42 1.91 4.89 3.74
C SER A 42 2.98 5.21 4.76
N ARG A 43 2.64 5.10 6.04
CA ARG A 43 3.57 5.23 7.15
C ARG A 43 3.43 4.03 8.07
N PHE A 44 4.54 3.35 8.30
CA PHE A 44 4.64 2.15 9.13
C PHE A 44 5.66 2.34 10.25
N PRO A 45 5.30 2.05 11.51
CA PRO A 45 6.27 2.04 12.60
C PRO A 45 7.31 0.92 12.42
N PRO A 46 8.41 0.95 13.19
CA PRO A 46 9.44 -0.11 13.16
C PRO A 46 8.85 -1.50 13.31
N GLY A 47 9.30 -2.42 12.46
CA GLY A 47 8.86 -3.82 12.43
C GLY A 47 7.51 -4.08 11.75
N ALA A 48 6.69 -3.07 11.54
CA ALA A 48 5.38 -3.23 10.90
C ALA A 48 5.48 -3.28 9.37
N GLY A 49 4.51 -3.95 8.75
CA GLY A 49 4.42 -4.09 7.30
C GLY A 49 3.15 -4.79 6.87
N MET A 50 3.12 -5.26 5.65
CA MET A 50 2.13 -6.18 5.12
C MET A 50 2.68 -7.60 5.26
N PRO A 51 2.21 -8.39 6.25
CA PRO A 51 2.83 -9.66 6.60
C PRO A 51 2.47 -10.81 5.65
N PHE A 52 1.51 -10.58 4.76
CA PHE A 52 1.07 -11.59 3.80
C PHE A 52 1.78 -11.41 2.48
N LEU A 53 2.40 -12.49 1.99
CA LEU A 53 2.81 -12.57 0.60
C LEU A 53 1.54 -12.60 -0.24
N HIS A 54 1.38 -11.63 -1.12
CA HIS A 54 0.18 -11.45 -1.94
C HIS A 54 0.53 -11.01 -3.35
N LEU A 55 -0.39 -11.16 -4.27
CA LEU A 55 -0.29 -10.64 -5.62
C LEU A 55 -1.59 -9.96 -6.03
N HIS A 56 -1.50 -9.10 -7.00
CA HIS A 56 -2.64 -8.46 -7.65
C HIS A 56 -2.75 -8.96 -9.09
N ARG A 57 -3.96 -9.33 -9.52
CA ARG A 57 -4.15 -9.91 -10.86
C ARG A 57 -4.40 -8.86 -11.93
N SER A 58 -5.03 -7.74 -11.56
CA SER A 58 -5.56 -6.75 -12.49
C SER A 58 -4.99 -5.34 -12.35
N TYR A 59 -4.08 -5.11 -11.41
CA TYR A 59 -3.44 -3.82 -11.23
C TYR A 59 -1.96 -3.94 -10.88
N GLU A 60 -1.25 -2.86 -11.13
CA GLU A 60 0.17 -2.71 -10.83
C GLU A 60 0.38 -1.67 -9.73
N GLU A 61 1.48 -1.78 -9.00
CA GLU A 61 1.87 -0.84 -7.96
C GLU A 61 3.30 -0.35 -8.14
N ALA A 62 3.50 0.92 -7.84
CA ALA A 62 4.81 1.53 -7.73
C ALA A 62 4.98 2.11 -6.32
N PHE A 63 6.03 1.69 -5.63
CA PHE A 63 6.43 2.19 -4.32
C PHE A 63 7.61 3.13 -4.48
N TYR A 64 7.56 4.30 -3.87
CA TYR A 64 8.69 5.23 -3.80
C TYR A 64 9.00 5.57 -2.36
N VAL A 65 10.14 5.12 -1.86
CA VAL A 65 10.53 5.31 -0.45
C VAL A 65 10.96 6.77 -0.23
N ILE A 66 10.32 7.42 0.72
CA ILE A 66 10.57 8.82 1.10
C ILE A 66 11.45 8.87 2.35
N GLU A 67 11.15 8.04 3.35
CA GLU A 67 11.87 7.99 4.64
C GLU A 67 11.96 6.54 5.14
N GLY A 68 12.99 6.26 5.93
CA GLY A 68 13.17 4.97 6.60
C GLY A 68 13.84 3.89 5.75
N GLN A 69 13.73 2.65 6.20
CA GLN A 69 14.31 1.47 5.55
C GLN A 69 13.24 0.39 5.39
N VAL A 70 12.96 0.02 4.17
CA VAL A 70 11.91 -0.94 3.85
C VAL A 70 12.54 -2.19 3.24
N GLN A 71 12.20 -3.34 3.76
CA GLN A 71 12.48 -4.63 3.13
C GLN A 71 11.28 -5.03 2.31
N PHE A 72 11.50 -5.39 1.05
CA PHE A 72 10.51 -5.98 0.17
C PHE A 72 10.88 -7.42 -0.14
N GLN A 73 9.89 -8.26 -0.31
CA GLN A 73 10.00 -9.49 -1.06
C GLN A 73 9.30 -9.30 -2.40
N LEU A 74 9.97 -9.66 -3.51
CA LEU A 74 9.42 -9.68 -4.86
C LEU A 74 9.65 -11.08 -5.45
N GLY A 75 8.59 -11.87 -5.57
CA GLY A 75 8.75 -13.27 -5.92
C GLY A 75 9.71 -13.98 -4.96
N PRO A 76 10.79 -14.60 -5.45
CA PRO A 76 11.78 -15.27 -4.59
C PRO A 76 12.83 -14.32 -3.99
N ASP A 77 12.90 -13.06 -4.43
CA ASP A 77 13.99 -12.15 -4.10
C ASP A 77 13.62 -11.22 -2.94
N GLU A 78 14.53 -11.09 -1.97
CA GLU A 78 14.46 -10.04 -0.95
C GLU A 78 15.35 -8.86 -1.33
N LEU A 79 14.84 -7.65 -1.14
CA LEU A 79 15.57 -6.41 -1.40
C LEU A 79 15.34 -5.38 -0.30
N HIS A 80 16.31 -4.50 -0.12
CA HIS A 80 16.24 -3.37 0.79
C HIS A 80 16.13 -2.06 0.00
N ALA A 81 15.14 -1.24 0.36
CA ALA A 81 14.88 0.04 -0.26
C ALA A 81 14.96 1.15 0.79
N GLY A 82 15.88 2.08 0.59
CA GLY A 82 16.01 3.33 1.35
C GLY A 82 15.43 4.52 0.59
N PRO A 83 15.52 5.73 1.18
CA PRO A 83 15.01 6.96 0.56
C PRO A 83 15.52 7.17 -0.86
N GLY A 84 14.62 7.50 -1.80
CA GLY A 84 14.92 7.65 -3.22
C GLY A 84 14.81 6.36 -4.03
N SER A 85 14.61 5.21 -3.40
CA SER A 85 14.40 3.94 -4.12
C SER A 85 12.98 3.82 -4.63
N ALA A 86 12.81 3.22 -5.82
CA ALA A 86 11.52 2.80 -6.34
C ALA A 86 11.46 1.27 -6.47
N VAL A 87 10.31 0.70 -6.13
CA VAL A 87 10.00 -0.73 -6.32
C VAL A 87 8.74 -0.81 -7.16
N LEU A 88 8.82 -1.50 -8.30
CA LEU A 88 7.72 -1.62 -9.26
C LEU A 88 7.21 -3.06 -9.24
N VAL A 89 5.92 -3.21 -9.04
CA VAL A 89 5.25 -4.51 -8.92
C VAL A 89 4.21 -4.65 -10.04
N PRO A 90 4.55 -5.33 -11.14
CA PRO A 90 3.58 -5.68 -12.18
C PRO A 90 2.49 -6.63 -11.68
N PRO A 91 1.35 -6.72 -12.38
CA PRO A 91 0.33 -7.71 -12.07
C PRO A 91 0.90 -9.14 -12.01
N GLY A 92 0.43 -9.92 -11.03
CA GLY A 92 0.81 -11.32 -10.85
C GLY A 92 2.15 -11.55 -10.15
N VAL A 93 2.87 -10.51 -9.74
CA VAL A 93 4.13 -10.65 -9.00
C VAL A 93 3.83 -10.75 -7.49
N PRO A 94 4.14 -11.89 -6.85
CA PRO A 94 4.02 -12.02 -5.40
C PRO A 94 4.93 -11.04 -4.67
N HIS A 95 4.39 -10.33 -3.69
CA HIS A 95 5.17 -9.37 -2.92
C HIS A 95 4.63 -9.15 -1.51
N CYS A 96 5.49 -8.67 -0.65
CA CYS A 96 5.17 -8.12 0.66
C CYS A 96 6.29 -7.16 1.10
N PHE A 97 6.06 -6.43 2.19
CA PHE A 97 7.02 -5.43 2.65
C PHE A 97 6.92 -5.19 4.16
N ARG A 98 8.00 -4.69 4.75
CA ARG A 98 8.01 -4.22 6.14
C ARG A 98 9.05 -3.13 6.37
N ASN A 99 8.83 -2.31 7.39
CA ASN A 99 9.82 -1.39 7.91
C ASN A 99 10.85 -2.15 8.74
N VAL A 100 12.10 -2.17 8.30
CA VAL A 100 13.23 -2.80 9.02
C VAL A 100 14.13 -1.78 9.72
N GLY A 101 13.78 -0.50 9.65
CA GLY A 101 14.46 0.58 10.35
C GLY A 101 14.07 0.70 11.82
N SER A 102 14.74 1.60 12.52
CA SER A 102 14.47 1.93 13.93
C SER A 102 13.51 3.11 14.12
N THR A 103 13.10 3.74 13.03
CA THR A 103 12.14 4.86 12.98
C THR A 103 11.00 4.52 12.03
N ASP A 104 9.95 5.35 12.01
CA ASP A 104 8.90 5.20 11.00
C ASP A 104 9.49 5.21 9.59
N ALA A 105 8.98 4.34 8.73
CA ALA A 105 9.23 4.40 7.31
C ALA A 105 8.02 4.99 6.58
N ARG A 106 8.26 5.80 5.56
CA ARG A 106 7.24 6.46 4.75
C ARG A 106 7.53 6.27 3.27
N TRP A 107 6.53 5.91 2.53
CA TRP A 107 6.61 5.78 1.07
C TRP A 107 5.31 6.18 0.39
N LEU A 108 5.44 6.60 -0.86
CA LEU A 108 4.33 6.83 -1.76
C LEU A 108 4.00 5.54 -2.49
N VAL A 109 2.72 5.27 -2.67
CA VAL A 109 2.22 4.20 -3.56
C VAL A 109 1.39 4.82 -4.65
N VAL A 110 1.65 4.39 -5.88
CA VAL A 110 0.80 4.63 -7.05
C VAL A 110 0.27 3.29 -7.52
N ALA A 111 -1.04 3.14 -7.60
CA ALA A 111 -1.70 1.92 -8.09
C ALA A 111 -2.51 2.21 -9.35
N ALA A 112 -2.38 1.40 -10.38
CA ALA A 112 -3.06 1.56 -11.65
C ALA A 112 -3.67 0.23 -12.14
N PRO A 113 -5.01 0.19 -12.33
CA PRO A 113 -6.03 1.18 -12.00
C PRO A 113 -6.19 1.42 -10.48
N PRO A 114 -7.01 2.39 -10.04
CA PRO A 114 -7.12 2.78 -8.63
C PRO A 114 -7.83 1.77 -7.72
N ALA A 115 -8.04 0.53 -8.16
CA ALA A 115 -8.74 -0.53 -7.43
C ALA A 115 -8.10 -0.84 -6.05
N ALA A 116 -6.76 -0.80 -5.95
CA ALA A 116 -6.05 -0.97 -4.69
C ALA A 116 -6.49 0.03 -3.61
N VAL A 117 -6.76 1.28 -4.01
CA VAL A 117 -7.22 2.31 -3.05
C VAL A 117 -8.58 1.94 -2.48
N THR A 118 -9.50 1.43 -3.31
CA THR A 118 -10.82 0.99 -2.86
C THR A 118 -10.71 -0.16 -1.86
N ALA A 119 -9.86 -1.15 -2.15
CA ALA A 119 -9.59 -2.27 -1.22
C ALA A 119 -9.07 -1.77 0.13
N ILE A 120 -8.14 -0.82 0.11
CA ILE A 120 -7.56 -0.21 1.32
C ILE A 120 -8.63 0.57 2.12
N GLU A 121 -9.51 1.30 1.44
CA GLU A 121 -10.60 2.06 2.07
C GLU A 121 -11.60 1.12 2.77
N GLU A 122 -11.96 0.02 2.16
CA GLU A 122 -12.80 -1.02 2.76
C GLU A 122 -12.08 -1.71 3.93
N ALA A 123 -10.82 -2.07 3.76
CA ALA A 123 -9.99 -2.68 4.79
C ALA A 123 -9.85 -1.82 6.05
N ALA A 124 -9.87 -0.50 5.91
CA ALA A 124 -9.80 0.44 7.03
C ALA A 124 -11.05 0.40 7.94
N ALA A 125 -12.16 -0.15 7.46
CA ALA A 125 -13.39 -0.32 8.24
C ALA A 125 -13.46 -1.67 8.99
N VAL A 126 -12.51 -2.57 8.73
CA VAL A 126 -12.45 -3.89 9.38
C VAL A 126 -12.05 -3.77 10.84
N ALA A 127 -12.72 -4.51 11.70
CA ALA A 127 -12.39 -4.54 13.12
C ALA A 127 -10.97 -5.07 13.36
N PRO A 128 -10.22 -4.51 14.33
CA PRO A 128 -8.87 -4.99 14.63
C PRO A 128 -8.87 -6.49 14.97
N GLY A 129 -8.03 -7.27 14.26
CA GLY A 129 -7.88 -8.70 14.45
C GLY A 129 -8.83 -9.58 13.62
N ASP A 130 -9.76 -9.00 12.88
CA ASP A 130 -10.64 -9.72 11.95
C ASP A 130 -9.92 -9.96 10.61
N LEU A 131 -8.94 -10.88 10.64
CA LEU A 131 -8.12 -11.18 9.49
C LEU A 131 -8.90 -11.87 8.38
N ASP A 132 -9.90 -12.69 8.70
CA ASP A 132 -10.72 -13.39 7.71
C ASP A 132 -11.47 -12.37 6.83
N HIS A 133 -12.10 -11.38 7.46
CA HIS A 133 -12.78 -10.31 6.72
C HIS A 133 -11.80 -9.44 5.90
N LEU A 134 -10.60 -9.19 6.41
CA LEU A 134 -9.56 -8.49 5.67
C LEU A 134 -9.14 -9.26 4.40
N VAL A 135 -8.95 -10.58 4.52
CA VAL A 135 -8.66 -11.47 3.39
C VAL A 135 -9.77 -11.41 2.35
N GLU A 136 -11.04 -11.55 2.76
CA GLU A 136 -12.19 -11.47 1.86
C GLU A 136 -12.26 -10.16 1.07
N ILE A 137 -11.91 -9.02 1.69
CA ILE A 137 -11.85 -7.73 1.00
C ILE A 137 -10.78 -7.75 -0.09
N PHE A 138 -9.56 -8.16 0.24
CA PHE A 138 -8.48 -8.17 -0.74
C PHE A 138 -8.76 -9.15 -1.89
N GLU A 139 -9.30 -10.33 -1.63
CA GLU A 139 -9.68 -11.29 -2.68
C GLU A 139 -10.77 -10.74 -3.60
N ARG A 140 -11.76 -10.03 -3.07
CA ARG A 140 -12.83 -9.38 -3.85
C ARG A 140 -12.29 -8.28 -4.78
N HIS A 141 -11.14 -7.69 -4.43
CA HIS A 141 -10.45 -6.68 -5.22
C HIS A 141 -9.25 -7.25 -6.00
N ASP A 142 -9.36 -8.49 -6.50
CA ASP A 142 -8.37 -9.14 -7.35
C ASP A 142 -6.97 -9.32 -6.74
N SER A 143 -6.89 -9.31 -5.41
CA SER A 143 -5.67 -9.66 -4.68
C SER A 143 -5.76 -11.09 -4.18
N GLU A 144 -4.71 -11.85 -4.36
CA GLU A 144 -4.59 -13.21 -3.82
C GLU A 144 -3.58 -13.22 -2.69
N LEU A 145 -4.01 -13.62 -1.50
CA LEU A 145 -3.12 -13.83 -0.38
C LEU A 145 -2.59 -15.26 -0.46
N LEU A 146 -1.27 -15.41 -0.56
CA LEU A 146 -0.62 -16.70 -0.79
C LEU A 146 -0.27 -17.38 0.53
N GLU A 147 0.47 -16.69 1.38
CA GLU A 147 0.89 -17.20 2.68
C GLU A 147 1.31 -16.07 3.61
N HIS A 148 1.29 -16.34 4.91
CA HIS A 148 1.92 -15.46 5.89
C HIS A 148 3.45 -15.60 5.78
N HIS A 149 4.19 -14.48 5.72
CA HIS A 149 5.64 -14.53 5.60
C HIS A 149 6.24 -15.20 6.85
N PRO A 150 7.02 -16.29 6.72
CA PRO A 150 7.43 -17.12 7.85
C PRO A 150 8.35 -16.41 8.86
N HIS A 151 8.96 -15.32 8.46
CA HIS A 151 9.89 -14.53 9.29
C HIS A 151 9.33 -13.16 9.72
N TRP A 152 8.08 -12.85 9.37
CA TRP A 152 7.45 -11.57 9.67
C TRP A 152 6.22 -11.82 10.56
N SER A 153 6.49 -11.91 11.86
CA SER A 153 5.45 -12.05 12.90
C SER A 153 5.11 -10.70 13.52
#